data_cd6e2198e834fce933db4dc87ec8cba9
#
_entry.id   cd6e2198e834fce933db4dc87ec8cba9
#
_cell.length_a   1.000
_cell.length_b   1.000
_cell.length_c   1.000
_cell.angle_alpha   90.00
_cell.angle_beta   90.00
_cell.angle_gamma   90.00
#
_symmetry.space_group_name_H-M   'P 1'
#
loop_
_entity.id
_entity.type
_entity.pdbx_description
1 polymer ?
#
loop_
_entity_poly.entity_id
_entity_poly.type
_entity_poly.pdbx_seq_one_letter_code
_entity_poly.pdbx_strand_id
1 'polypeptide(L)'
;SSLEIDNYSKSKLNLFPYISSNQNSITKFDDNKVGAEIFYNSGTGKQINATFNPDFGQAESDDVVINFSAQETFYSEKRAFFNENQSLFNINNYDRYSVMNTRRIGSAPSYECDQENNSNECEGAKKNYSDIDYALRYSQKTGKTELGFFTARENDESFSVGRNFYAIRSRTNLGNKTLGYMLTHVDDSFNNSTATVNVIDYVNVKSDQLTYFTDLLFSEKNSDSKFGYRSQFNYQPSNFSYVSGSILYFDKNFQLNDFGYLKRADWIHFGLGGGLKKIDFAEKSLLNQIDMGVDFNYDSDTNGNSNPIRIDQKNTIVFKDTSSLKFDFGIKTSGKKTTITRKNPDFPFIKIKKKKNITLDFEAINYK
;
A
#
# COMPACT_ATOMS: atom_id res chain seq x y z
N SER A 1 -33.45 -29.77 4.37
CA SER A 1 -33.68 -28.93 5.56
C SER A 1 -32.92 -27.61 5.36
N SER A 2 -33.69 -26.53 5.10
CA SER A 2 -33.13 -25.17 5.09
C SER A 2 -32.98 -24.72 6.55
N LEU A 3 -31.77 -24.36 6.96
CA LEU A 3 -31.53 -23.67 8.21
C LEU A 3 -31.95 -22.20 8.00
N GLU A 4 -33.12 -21.81 8.52
CA GLU A 4 -33.44 -20.39 8.71
C GLU A 4 -32.65 -19.89 9.92
N ILE A 5 -31.57 -19.16 9.66
CA ILE A 5 -30.85 -18.41 10.71
C ILE A 5 -31.58 -17.06 10.81
N ASP A 6 -32.30 -16.85 11.90
CA ASP A 6 -32.80 -15.52 12.24
C ASP A 6 -31.62 -14.54 12.29
N ASN A 7 -31.67 -13.53 11.41
CA ASN A 7 -30.69 -12.44 11.37
C ASN A 7 -30.85 -11.59 12.65
N TYR A 8 -30.18 -11.99 13.72
CA TYR A 8 -30.16 -11.26 14.99
C TYR A 8 -29.22 -10.07 14.88
N SER A 9 -29.69 -8.98 14.28
CA SER A 9 -28.92 -7.73 14.13
C SER A 9 -29.06 -6.88 15.39
N LYS A 10 -28.23 -7.14 16.42
CA LYS A 10 -28.21 -6.33 17.62
C LYS A 10 -27.16 -5.21 17.46
N SER A 11 -27.59 -3.97 17.72
CA SER A 11 -26.63 -2.86 17.81
C SER A 11 -25.68 -3.06 18.98
N LYS A 12 -24.40 -2.72 18.79
CA LYS A 12 -23.35 -2.82 19.79
C LYS A 12 -22.60 -1.51 19.87
N LEU A 13 -22.46 -0.98 21.08
CA LEU A 13 -21.61 0.17 21.40
C LEU A 13 -20.55 -0.28 22.39
N ASN A 14 -19.28 -0.07 22.06
CA ASN A 14 -18.17 -0.24 22.97
C ASN A 14 -17.51 1.13 23.18
N LEU A 15 -17.19 1.44 24.40
CA LEU A 15 -16.49 2.65 24.82
C LEU A 15 -15.28 2.24 25.66
N PHE A 16 -14.09 2.71 25.29
CA PHE A 16 -12.83 2.41 25.97
C PHE A 16 -12.15 3.72 26.36
N PRO A 17 -12.52 4.34 27.51
CA PRO A 17 -11.74 5.44 28.07
C PRO A 17 -10.42 4.93 28.61
N TYR A 18 -9.36 5.72 28.51
CA TYR A 18 -8.05 5.37 29.08
C TYR A 18 -7.32 6.61 29.59
N ILE A 19 -6.38 6.34 30.48
CA ILE A 19 -5.37 7.29 30.96
C ILE A 19 -4.04 6.56 30.80
N SER A 20 -3.08 7.21 30.15
CA SER A 20 -1.71 6.72 30.07
C SER A 20 -0.73 7.75 30.66
N SER A 21 0.33 7.27 31.27
CA SER A 21 1.44 8.08 31.77
C SER A 21 2.74 7.46 31.29
N ASN A 22 3.52 8.21 30.55
CA ASN A 22 4.81 7.79 30.04
C ASN A 22 5.90 8.68 30.62
N GLN A 23 6.79 8.11 31.43
CA GLN A 23 7.89 8.81 32.06
C GLN A 23 9.21 8.31 31.50
N ASN A 24 9.99 9.22 30.93
CA ASN A 24 11.33 8.92 30.44
C ASN A 24 12.38 9.62 31.30
N SER A 25 13.04 8.87 32.18
CA SER A 25 14.05 9.39 33.11
C SER A 25 15.33 9.90 32.42
N ILE A 26 15.61 9.46 31.19
CA ILE A 26 16.81 9.86 30.42
C ILE A 26 16.59 11.23 29.78
N THR A 27 15.43 11.41 29.14
CA THR A 27 15.08 12.67 28.44
C THR A 27 14.34 13.66 29.32
N LYS A 28 13.97 13.29 30.57
CA LYS A 28 13.10 14.06 31.50
C LYS A 28 11.77 14.46 30.87
N PHE A 29 11.24 13.57 30.03
CA PHE A 29 9.98 13.76 29.33
C PHE A 29 8.88 13.02 30.08
N ASP A 30 7.86 13.76 30.52
CA ASP A 30 6.64 13.20 31.11
C ASP A 30 5.48 13.49 30.17
N ASP A 31 4.84 12.45 29.66
CA ASP A 31 3.66 12.55 28.81
C ASP A 31 2.48 11.86 29.49
N ASN A 32 1.45 12.64 29.82
CA ASN A 32 0.22 12.14 30.40
C ASN A 32 -0.92 12.36 29.41
N LYS A 33 -1.54 11.29 28.96
CA LYS A 33 -2.65 11.34 28.01
C LYS A 33 -3.94 10.80 28.62
N VAL A 34 -5.04 11.49 28.32
CA VAL A 34 -6.40 11.04 28.59
C VAL A 34 -7.11 10.97 27.24
N GLY A 35 -7.66 9.81 26.93
CA GLY A 35 -8.32 9.60 25.64
C GLY A 35 -9.46 8.60 25.73
N ALA A 36 -10.10 8.37 24.60
CA ALA A 36 -11.18 7.40 24.50
C ALA A 36 -11.29 6.85 23.07
N GLU A 37 -11.70 5.57 22.97
CA GLU A 37 -12.10 4.96 21.72
C GLU A 37 -13.57 4.54 21.76
N ILE A 38 -14.28 4.78 20.68
CA ILE A 38 -15.70 4.48 20.51
C ILE A 38 -15.87 3.60 19.29
N PHE A 39 -16.53 2.45 19.45
CA PHE A 39 -16.89 1.55 18.38
C PHE A 39 -18.37 1.28 18.41
N TYR A 40 -19.09 1.76 17.42
CA TYR A 40 -20.51 1.52 17.25
C TYR A 40 -20.78 0.72 16.00
N ASN A 41 -21.53 -0.36 16.15
CA ASN A 41 -22.04 -1.18 15.04
C ASN A 41 -23.56 -1.30 15.21
N SER A 42 -24.32 -0.84 14.20
CA SER A 42 -25.78 -0.89 14.24
C SER A 42 -26.36 -2.30 14.08
N GLY A 43 -25.54 -3.30 13.69
CA GLY A 43 -26.02 -4.62 13.27
C GLY A 43 -26.69 -4.64 11.88
N THR A 44 -26.99 -3.47 11.29
CA THR A 44 -27.67 -3.31 10.00
C THR A 44 -26.80 -2.67 8.92
N GLY A 45 -25.47 -2.75 9.08
CA GLY A 45 -24.49 -2.29 8.09
C GLY A 45 -23.94 -0.88 8.30
N LYS A 46 -24.26 -0.20 9.42
CA LYS A 46 -23.63 1.07 9.81
C LYS A 46 -22.57 0.81 10.87
N GLN A 47 -21.41 1.42 10.72
CA GLN A 47 -20.32 1.38 11.70
C GLN A 47 -19.73 2.79 11.89
N ILE A 48 -19.44 3.13 13.12
CA ILE A 48 -18.77 4.37 13.51
C ILE A 48 -17.64 3.99 14.46
N ASN A 49 -16.42 4.32 14.10
CA ASN A 49 -15.26 4.16 14.95
C ASN A 49 -14.62 5.53 15.14
N ALA A 50 -14.41 5.93 16.38
CA ALA A 50 -13.77 7.21 16.72
C ALA A 50 -12.71 6.99 17.79
N THR A 51 -11.64 7.75 17.71
CA THR A 51 -10.63 7.84 18.76
C THR A 51 -10.30 9.30 19.03
N PHE A 52 -10.10 9.64 20.29
CA PHE A 52 -9.77 10.98 20.76
C PHE A 52 -8.49 10.90 21.59
N ASN A 53 -7.53 11.75 21.25
CA ASN A 53 -6.20 11.80 21.87
C ASN A 53 -5.56 10.40 22.04
N PRO A 54 -5.46 9.59 20.95
CA PRO A 54 -5.04 8.21 21.07
C PRO A 54 -3.60 8.08 21.55
N ASP A 55 -3.37 7.08 22.42
CA ASP A 55 -2.03 6.62 22.77
C ASP A 55 -1.68 5.34 21.99
N PHE A 56 -0.77 5.47 21.04
CA PHE A 56 -0.27 4.34 20.26
C PHE A 56 1.07 3.79 20.77
N GLY A 57 1.46 4.13 21.99
CA GLY A 57 2.71 3.66 22.61
C GLY A 57 2.81 2.12 22.72
N GLN A 58 1.69 1.40 22.65
CA GLN A 58 1.64 -0.07 22.63
C GLN A 58 1.70 -0.65 21.21
N ALA A 59 1.72 0.19 20.17
CA ALA A 59 1.87 -0.32 18.82
C ALA A 59 3.27 -0.92 18.64
N GLU A 60 3.30 -2.11 18.02
CA GLU A 60 4.56 -2.80 17.74
C GLU A 60 5.47 -1.94 16.85
N SER A 61 6.74 -1.82 17.21
CA SER A 61 7.71 -1.04 16.43
C SER A 61 7.93 -1.68 15.04
N ASP A 62 8.29 -0.85 14.07
CA ASP A 62 8.64 -1.35 12.74
C ASP A 62 10.03 -2.00 12.74
N ASP A 63 10.21 -2.98 11.88
CA ASP A 63 11.52 -3.58 11.65
C ASP A 63 12.49 -2.55 11.06
N VAL A 64 13.73 -2.60 11.50
CA VAL A 64 14.77 -1.74 10.97
C VAL A 64 15.14 -2.20 9.56
N VAL A 65 14.80 -1.39 8.55
CA VAL A 65 15.15 -1.65 7.15
C VAL A 65 16.22 -0.69 6.68
N ILE A 66 17.38 -1.21 6.29
CA ILE A 66 18.44 -0.42 5.67
C ILE A 66 18.09 -0.24 4.19
N ASN A 67 17.62 0.95 3.82
CA ASN A 67 17.22 1.27 2.46
C ASN A 67 18.23 2.19 1.76
N PHE A 68 19.01 1.63 0.85
CA PHE A 68 19.96 2.38 0.01
C PHE A 68 19.35 2.94 -1.27
N SER A 69 18.06 2.69 -1.51
CA SER A 69 17.37 3.20 -2.71
C SER A 69 16.84 4.62 -2.50
N ALA A 70 16.46 5.27 -3.60
CA ALA A 70 15.74 6.55 -3.58
C ALA A 70 14.23 6.37 -3.34
N GLN A 71 13.77 5.15 -3.15
CA GLN A 71 12.36 4.83 -2.95
C GLN A 71 12.07 4.75 -1.46
N GLU A 72 10.93 5.27 -1.06
CA GLU A 72 10.44 5.15 0.31
C GLU A 72 10.13 3.69 0.66
N THR A 73 10.44 3.29 1.89
CA THR A 73 10.05 1.97 2.41
C THR A 73 8.57 2.01 2.81
N PHE A 74 7.80 1.07 2.32
CA PHE A 74 6.41 0.91 2.73
C PHE A 74 6.34 0.06 4.01
N TYR A 75 5.66 0.59 5.03
CA TYR A 75 5.34 -0.12 6.25
C TYR A 75 3.84 -0.33 6.37
N SER A 76 3.43 -1.53 6.78
CA SER A 76 2.03 -1.82 7.06
C SER A 76 1.55 -1.10 8.33
N GLU A 77 0.24 -0.80 8.41
CA GLU A 77 -0.36 -0.21 9.59
C GLU A 77 -0.43 -1.25 10.73
N LYS A 78 0.03 -0.87 11.92
CA LYS A 78 0.03 -1.72 13.13
C LYS A 78 -0.88 -1.19 14.23
N ARG A 79 -1.28 0.09 14.18
CA ARG A 79 -2.17 0.71 15.16
C ARG A 79 -3.60 0.16 14.98
N ALA A 80 -4.15 -0.44 16.03
CA ALA A 80 -5.41 -1.19 16.00
C ALA A 80 -6.56 -0.39 15.38
N PHE A 81 -6.76 0.87 15.82
CA PHE A 81 -7.81 1.74 15.30
C PHE A 81 -7.73 1.92 13.78
N PHE A 82 -6.53 2.18 13.25
CA PHE A 82 -6.34 2.41 11.81
C PHE A 82 -6.38 1.13 11.00
N ASN A 83 -6.07 -0.02 11.61
CA ASN A 83 -6.08 -1.32 10.95
C ASN A 83 -7.49 -1.93 10.84
N GLU A 84 -8.41 -1.55 11.72
CA GLU A 84 -9.78 -2.05 11.71
C GLU A 84 -10.55 -1.53 10.49
N ASN A 85 -11.33 -2.40 9.82
CA ASN A 85 -12.21 -2.07 8.70
C ASN A 85 -11.57 -1.29 7.53
N GLN A 86 -10.27 -1.46 7.28
CA GLN A 86 -9.58 -0.82 6.16
C GLN A 86 -10.09 -1.25 4.77
N SER A 87 -10.76 -2.38 4.66
CA SER A 87 -11.10 -3.01 3.38
C SER A 87 -11.91 -2.11 2.44
N LEU A 88 -12.73 -1.21 2.97
CA LEU A 88 -13.52 -0.28 2.16
C LEU A 88 -12.62 0.78 1.50
N PHE A 89 -11.64 1.32 2.25
CA PHE A 89 -10.74 2.39 1.78
C PHE A 89 -9.47 1.85 1.09
N ASN A 90 -9.34 0.53 0.99
CA ASN A 90 -8.13 -0.08 0.46
C ASN A 90 -8.15 -0.12 -1.07
N ILE A 91 -7.51 0.89 -1.71
CA ILE A 91 -7.16 0.87 -3.13
C ILE A 91 -5.63 0.85 -3.18
N ASN A 92 -5.07 -0.29 -3.54
CA ASN A 92 -3.62 -0.48 -3.61
C ASN A 92 -3.21 -1.40 -4.77
N ASN A 93 -1.93 -1.37 -5.08
CA ASN A 93 -1.28 -2.32 -5.97
C ASN A 93 0.02 -2.83 -5.33
N TYR A 94 -0.12 -3.79 -4.41
CA TYR A 94 1.02 -4.36 -3.68
C TYR A 94 1.96 -3.27 -3.12
N ASP A 95 3.26 -3.37 -3.45
CA ASP A 95 4.31 -2.45 -3.06
C ASP A 95 4.46 -1.23 -4.00
N ARG A 96 3.56 -1.04 -4.98
CA ARG A 96 3.67 0.01 -5.98
C ARG A 96 2.98 1.31 -5.57
N TYR A 97 1.75 1.23 -5.08
CA TYR A 97 1.03 2.36 -4.51
C TYR A 97 -0.11 1.91 -3.59
N SER A 98 -0.50 2.82 -2.68
CA SER A 98 -1.72 2.78 -1.89
C SER A 98 -2.33 4.18 -1.85
N VAL A 99 -3.62 4.31 -2.14
CA VAL A 99 -4.30 5.62 -2.19
C VAL A 99 -4.45 6.21 -0.79
N MET A 100 -4.67 5.37 0.21
CA MET A 100 -4.71 5.75 1.62
C MET A 100 -3.70 4.92 2.40
N ASN A 101 -2.79 5.60 3.09
CA ASN A 101 -1.80 5.02 3.99
C ASN A 101 -1.88 5.76 5.32
N THR A 102 -2.57 5.20 6.28
CA THR A 102 -2.80 5.81 7.59
C THR A 102 -1.53 6.07 8.39
N ARG A 103 -0.40 5.44 8.01
CA ARG A 103 0.93 5.73 8.57
C ARG A 103 1.41 7.17 8.32
N ARG A 104 0.77 7.90 7.41
CA ARG A 104 1.02 9.34 7.22
C ARG A 104 0.51 10.17 8.38
N ILE A 105 -0.57 9.73 9.04
CA ILE A 105 -1.17 10.39 10.19
C ILE A 105 -0.30 10.11 11.41
N GLY A 106 0.12 11.17 12.10
CA GLY A 106 1.03 11.09 13.22
C GLY A 106 2.51 10.94 12.82
N SER A 107 2.88 11.15 11.55
CA SER A 107 4.28 11.19 11.12
C SER A 107 4.96 12.47 11.60
N ALA A 108 6.29 12.54 11.48
CA ALA A 108 7.07 13.68 11.91
C ALA A 108 6.52 15.00 11.34
N PRO A 109 6.24 16.01 12.19
CA PRO A 109 5.74 17.30 11.76
C PRO A 109 6.83 18.15 11.12
N SER A 110 6.42 19.19 10.40
CA SER A 110 7.32 20.27 9.95
C SER A 110 7.44 21.32 11.05
N TYR A 111 8.60 21.91 11.24
CA TYR A 111 8.89 22.93 12.23
C TYR A 111 9.44 24.18 11.59
N GLU A 112 9.02 25.36 12.08
CA GLU A 112 9.60 26.64 11.74
C GLU A 112 10.36 27.18 12.96
N CYS A 113 11.69 27.08 12.91
CA CYS A 113 12.58 27.54 13.95
C CYS A 113 13.28 28.83 13.47
N ASP A 114 12.99 29.97 14.12
CA ASP A 114 13.71 31.22 13.89
C ASP A 114 15.12 31.10 14.45
N GLN A 115 16.12 31.20 13.57
CA GLN A 115 17.52 31.02 13.94
C GLN A 115 18.04 32.09 14.90
N GLU A 116 17.39 33.27 14.97
CA GLU A 116 17.87 34.39 15.78
C GLU A 116 17.25 34.43 17.18
N ASN A 117 15.96 34.04 17.32
CA ASN A 117 15.20 34.32 18.56
C ASN A 117 14.86 33.07 19.38
N ASN A 118 14.63 31.89 18.77
CA ASN A 118 14.11 30.72 19.49
C ASN A 118 14.68 29.36 19.03
N SER A 119 15.83 29.38 18.40
CA SER A 119 16.42 28.17 17.80
C SER A 119 16.61 27.01 18.78
N ASN A 120 17.06 27.29 19.99
CA ASN A 120 17.32 26.26 21.00
C ASN A 120 16.04 25.67 21.58
N GLU A 121 15.01 26.47 21.79
CA GLU A 121 13.70 26.00 22.28
C GLU A 121 13.00 25.17 21.21
N CYS A 122 13.02 25.65 19.97
CA CYS A 122 12.44 24.95 18.84
C CYS A 122 13.16 23.62 18.56
N GLU A 123 14.48 23.58 18.54
CA GLU A 123 15.24 22.35 18.38
C GLU A 123 14.97 21.35 19.52
N GLY A 124 14.80 21.84 20.75
CA GLY A 124 14.44 21.01 21.91
C GLY A 124 13.00 20.49 21.88
N ALA A 125 12.10 21.18 21.15
CA ALA A 125 10.69 20.77 21.00
C ALA A 125 10.46 19.79 19.84
N LYS A 126 11.43 19.56 18.95
CA LYS A 126 11.26 18.67 17.80
C LYS A 126 10.98 17.23 18.19
N LYS A 127 9.87 16.71 17.71
CA LYS A 127 9.47 15.30 17.83
C LYS A 127 9.57 14.59 16.48
N ASN A 128 9.73 13.29 16.52
CA ASN A 128 9.72 12.43 15.32
C ASN A 128 8.31 11.95 14.95
N TYR A 129 7.29 12.44 15.63
CA TYR A 129 5.88 12.10 15.43
C TYR A 129 5.00 13.29 15.80
N SER A 130 3.80 13.34 15.25
CA SER A 130 2.73 14.26 15.67
C SER A 130 1.74 13.49 16.53
N ASP A 131 1.30 14.12 17.63
CA ASP A 131 0.15 13.62 18.39
C ASP A 131 -1.12 13.78 17.55
N ILE A 132 -2.11 12.93 17.80
CA ILE A 132 -3.38 12.94 17.06
C ILE A 132 -4.47 13.42 18.01
N ASP A 133 -5.18 14.49 17.65
CA ASP A 133 -6.32 14.98 18.41
C ASP A 133 -7.48 14.00 18.33
N TYR A 134 -7.84 13.62 17.11
CA TYR A 134 -8.91 12.66 16.87
C TYR A 134 -8.77 11.97 15.52
N ALA A 135 -9.40 10.81 15.41
CA ALA A 135 -9.72 10.20 14.15
C ALA A 135 -11.14 9.60 14.20
N LEU A 136 -11.86 9.72 13.09
CA LEU A 136 -13.22 9.22 12.93
C LEU A 136 -13.33 8.43 11.62
N ARG A 137 -13.95 7.27 11.69
CA ARG A 137 -14.35 6.48 10.54
C ARG A 137 -15.84 6.16 10.60
N TYR A 138 -16.53 6.44 9.52
CA TYR A 138 -17.90 6.03 9.29
C TYR A 138 -17.96 5.11 8.08
N SER A 139 -18.71 4.04 8.16
CA SER A 139 -19.06 3.21 7.01
C SER A 139 -20.53 2.78 7.06
N GLN A 140 -21.15 2.66 5.90
CA GLN A 140 -22.50 2.18 5.75
C GLN A 140 -22.61 1.30 4.50
N LYS A 141 -23.21 0.13 4.67
CA LYS A 141 -23.61 -0.75 3.59
C LYS A 141 -25.13 -0.72 3.43
N THR A 142 -25.60 -0.35 2.24
CA THR A 142 -27.01 -0.33 1.90
C THR A 142 -27.21 -1.07 0.58
N GLY A 143 -27.81 -2.26 0.65
CA GLY A 143 -27.95 -3.12 -0.52
C GLY A 143 -26.60 -3.46 -1.16
N LYS A 144 -26.41 -3.00 -2.40
CA LYS A 144 -25.19 -3.24 -3.19
C LYS A 144 -24.12 -2.16 -3.03
N THR A 145 -24.43 -1.05 -2.34
CA THR A 145 -23.55 0.11 -2.21
C THR A 145 -22.99 0.20 -0.80
N GLU A 146 -21.70 0.46 -0.72
CA GLU A 146 -20.97 0.76 0.51
C GLU A 146 -20.45 2.19 0.43
N LEU A 147 -20.69 2.97 1.48
CA LEU A 147 -20.21 4.34 1.63
C LEU A 147 -19.27 4.41 2.82
N GLY A 148 -18.24 5.22 2.72
CA GLY A 148 -17.28 5.46 3.79
C GLY A 148 -16.88 6.93 3.86
N PHE A 149 -16.65 7.38 5.09
CA PHE A 149 -16.03 8.65 5.41
C PHE A 149 -14.95 8.42 6.46
N PHE A 150 -13.84 9.10 6.30
CA PHE A 150 -12.74 9.09 7.26
C PHE A 150 -12.22 10.52 7.45
N THR A 151 -11.90 10.88 8.69
CA THR A 151 -11.17 12.10 9.01
C THR A 151 -10.22 11.86 10.18
N ALA A 152 -9.10 12.56 10.19
CA ALA A 152 -8.20 12.64 11.31
C ALA A 152 -7.54 14.02 11.38
N ARG A 153 -7.20 14.46 12.58
CA ARG A 153 -6.47 15.69 12.84
C ARG A 153 -5.26 15.41 13.73
N GLU A 154 -4.12 15.96 13.36
CA GLU A 154 -2.93 16.04 14.19
C GLU A 154 -3.01 17.27 15.12
N ASN A 155 -2.37 17.17 16.27
CA ASN A 155 -2.35 18.24 17.26
C ASN A 155 -1.42 19.39 16.80
N ASP A 156 -1.80 20.62 17.13
CA ASP A 156 -0.93 21.78 16.98
C ASP A 156 0.10 21.79 18.12
N GLU A 157 1.35 22.05 17.79
CA GLU A 157 2.46 22.14 18.73
C GLU A 157 3.07 23.56 18.71
N SER A 158 3.95 23.89 19.66
CA SER A 158 4.48 25.27 19.82
C SER A 158 5.15 25.83 18.56
N PHE A 159 5.73 24.99 17.71
CA PHE A 159 6.46 25.39 16.50
C PHE A 159 6.00 24.61 15.26
N SER A 160 4.83 23.99 15.32
CA SER A 160 4.28 23.18 14.26
C SER A 160 2.75 23.22 14.29
N VAL A 161 2.13 23.15 13.12
CA VAL A 161 0.66 23.07 12.97
C VAL A 161 0.30 21.68 12.46
N GLY A 162 -0.65 21.03 13.12
CA GLY A 162 -1.12 19.70 12.77
C GLY A 162 -1.85 19.70 11.43
N ARG A 163 -1.76 18.59 10.72
CA ARG A 163 -2.42 18.37 9.44
C ARG A 163 -3.83 17.81 9.63
N ASN A 164 -4.69 18.10 8.66
CA ASN A 164 -6.03 17.52 8.57
C ASN A 164 -6.10 16.53 7.42
N PHE A 165 -6.69 15.37 7.67
CA PHE A 165 -6.83 14.27 6.71
C PHE A 165 -8.29 13.92 6.51
N TYR A 166 -8.69 13.75 5.26
CA TYR A 166 -10.06 13.39 4.90
C TYR A 166 -10.04 12.32 3.81
N ALA A 167 -10.98 11.36 3.90
CA ALA A 167 -11.24 10.43 2.81
C ALA A 167 -12.74 10.16 2.69
N ILE A 168 -13.21 10.06 1.44
CA ILE A 168 -14.57 9.67 1.09
C ILE A 168 -14.47 8.47 0.16
N ARG A 169 -15.28 7.46 0.39
CA ARG A 169 -15.33 6.25 -0.42
C ARG A 169 -16.76 5.90 -0.78
N SER A 170 -17.01 5.58 -2.04
CA SER A 170 -18.21 4.90 -2.50
C SER A 170 -17.82 3.67 -3.31
N ARG A 171 -18.46 2.54 -3.06
CA ARG A 171 -18.22 1.29 -3.78
C ARG A 171 -19.55 0.59 -4.02
N THR A 172 -19.85 0.25 -5.28
CA THR A 172 -21.08 -0.42 -5.67
C THR A 172 -20.79 -1.75 -6.34
N ASN A 173 -21.36 -2.82 -5.81
CA ASN A 173 -21.24 -4.17 -6.33
C ASN A 173 -22.39 -4.45 -7.31
N LEU A 174 -22.06 -4.71 -8.56
CA LEU A 174 -22.99 -4.96 -9.67
C LEU A 174 -22.86 -6.42 -10.16
N GLY A 175 -23.02 -7.37 -9.25
CA GLY A 175 -22.81 -8.80 -9.51
C GLY A 175 -21.31 -9.13 -9.62
N ASN A 176 -20.84 -9.44 -10.81
CA ASN A 176 -19.44 -9.72 -11.07
C ASN A 176 -18.56 -8.47 -11.30
N LYS A 177 -19.13 -7.29 -11.18
CA LYS A 177 -18.44 -6.01 -11.36
C LYS A 177 -18.52 -5.19 -10.09
N THR A 178 -17.47 -4.45 -9.80
CA THR A 178 -17.45 -3.46 -8.73
C THR A 178 -16.95 -2.15 -9.31
N LEU A 179 -17.69 -1.08 -9.08
CA LEU A 179 -17.29 0.28 -9.42
C LEU A 179 -17.13 1.06 -8.12
N GLY A 180 -16.02 1.75 -8.00
CA GLY A 180 -15.71 2.56 -6.85
C GLY A 180 -15.26 3.97 -7.21
N TYR A 181 -15.43 4.87 -6.25
CA TYR A 181 -14.87 6.21 -6.25
C TYR A 181 -14.29 6.49 -4.87
N MET A 182 -13.09 7.04 -4.84
CA MET A 182 -12.42 7.49 -3.62
C MET A 182 -11.85 8.88 -3.81
N LEU A 183 -12.02 9.72 -2.81
CA LEU A 183 -11.35 11.00 -2.66
C LEU A 183 -10.53 10.95 -1.38
N THR A 184 -9.28 11.38 -1.43
CA THR A 184 -8.47 11.72 -0.27
C THR A 184 -8.03 13.17 -0.34
N HIS A 185 -8.00 13.84 0.80
CA HIS A 185 -7.59 15.23 0.91
C HIS A 185 -6.75 15.43 2.18
N VAL A 186 -5.67 16.19 2.04
CA VAL A 186 -4.81 16.62 3.15
C VAL A 186 -4.70 18.14 3.10
N ASP A 187 -4.93 18.76 4.23
CA ASP A 187 -4.65 20.18 4.46
C ASP A 187 -3.45 20.28 5.41
N ASP A 188 -2.37 20.84 4.89
CA ASP A 188 -1.13 21.13 5.62
C ASP A 188 -0.99 22.65 5.73
N SER A 189 -1.66 23.21 6.71
CA SER A 189 -1.69 24.68 6.92
C SER A 189 -0.31 25.24 7.23
N PHE A 190 0.57 24.45 7.86
CA PHE A 190 1.94 24.85 8.16
C PHE A 190 2.73 25.14 6.88
N ASN A 191 2.66 24.26 5.90
CA ASN A 191 3.33 24.41 4.60
C ASN A 191 2.49 25.18 3.57
N ASN A 192 1.33 25.74 3.97
CA ASN A 192 0.35 26.35 3.06
C ASN A 192 0.10 25.47 1.83
N SER A 193 -0.13 24.19 2.05
CA SER A 193 -0.23 23.17 1.03
C SER A 193 -1.48 22.32 1.17
N THR A 194 -2.16 22.09 0.06
CA THR A 194 -3.26 21.13 -0.02
C THR A 194 -2.94 20.05 -1.04
N ALA A 195 -3.32 18.82 -0.74
CA ALA A 195 -3.18 17.69 -1.64
C ALA A 195 -4.49 16.92 -1.72
N THR A 196 -5.00 16.73 -2.93
CA THR A 196 -6.24 15.97 -3.20
C THR A 196 -5.97 14.88 -4.21
N VAL A 197 -6.47 13.68 -3.95
CA VAL A 197 -6.43 12.58 -4.91
C VAL A 197 -7.83 12.04 -5.13
N ASN A 198 -8.24 11.98 -6.38
CA ASN A 198 -9.49 11.36 -6.83
C ASN A 198 -9.16 10.07 -7.54
N VAL A 199 -9.86 9.00 -7.22
CA VAL A 199 -9.68 7.69 -7.85
C VAL A 199 -11.02 7.11 -8.27
N ILE A 200 -11.07 6.62 -9.50
CA ILE A 200 -12.15 5.75 -9.98
C ILE A 200 -11.54 4.36 -10.13
N ASP A 201 -12.06 3.38 -9.42
CA ASP A 201 -11.62 2.00 -9.49
C ASP A 201 -12.71 1.09 -10.02
N TYR A 202 -12.29 0.16 -10.86
CA TYR A 202 -13.16 -0.82 -11.46
C TYR A 202 -12.54 -2.21 -11.33
N VAL A 203 -13.34 -3.15 -10.83
CA VAL A 203 -13.01 -4.57 -10.79
C VAL A 203 -14.07 -5.35 -11.53
N ASN A 204 -13.67 -6.28 -12.36
CA ASN A 204 -14.57 -7.19 -13.04
C ASN A 204 -14.06 -8.63 -12.88
N VAL A 205 -14.80 -9.44 -12.15
CA VAL A 205 -14.60 -10.88 -12.04
C VAL A 205 -15.51 -11.53 -13.06
N LYS A 206 -15.07 -11.56 -14.34
CA LYS A 206 -15.88 -12.05 -15.46
C LYS A 206 -16.25 -13.54 -15.31
N SER A 207 -15.35 -14.31 -14.69
CA SER A 207 -15.53 -15.70 -14.31
C SER A 207 -14.53 -16.04 -13.21
N ASP A 208 -14.60 -17.21 -12.63
CA ASP A 208 -13.57 -17.71 -11.69
C ASP A 208 -12.17 -17.75 -12.33
N GLN A 209 -12.12 -17.65 -13.65
CA GLN A 209 -10.90 -17.69 -14.44
C GLN A 209 -10.34 -16.33 -14.84
N LEU A 210 -11.15 -15.27 -14.90
CA LEU A 210 -10.74 -13.99 -15.47
C LEU A 210 -11.15 -12.79 -14.61
N THR A 211 -10.16 -12.09 -14.08
CA THR A 211 -10.33 -10.88 -13.30
C THR A 211 -9.60 -9.70 -13.93
N TYR A 212 -10.26 -8.55 -14.00
CA TYR A 212 -9.70 -7.25 -14.40
C TYR A 212 -9.73 -6.26 -13.27
N PHE A 213 -8.66 -5.46 -13.18
CA PHE A 213 -8.56 -4.31 -12.29
C PHE A 213 -8.18 -3.09 -13.11
N THR A 214 -8.84 -1.97 -12.87
CA THR A 214 -8.48 -0.70 -13.50
C THR A 214 -8.68 0.43 -12.51
N ASP A 215 -7.66 1.30 -12.36
CA ASP A 215 -7.73 2.51 -11.55
C ASP A 215 -7.33 3.71 -12.40
N LEU A 216 -8.15 4.75 -12.32
CA LEU A 216 -7.88 6.08 -12.86
C LEU A 216 -7.63 6.99 -11.67
N LEU A 217 -6.47 7.61 -11.60
CA LEU A 217 -6.05 8.45 -10.48
C LEU A 217 -5.78 9.88 -10.97
N PHE A 218 -6.31 10.85 -10.26
CA PHE A 218 -6.10 12.26 -10.51
C PHE A 218 -5.60 12.89 -9.21
N SER A 219 -4.35 13.33 -9.20
CA SER A 219 -3.79 14.05 -8.06
C SER A 219 -3.69 15.53 -8.34
N GLU A 220 -3.98 16.32 -7.33
CA GLU A 220 -3.81 17.78 -7.36
C GLU A 220 -3.08 18.20 -6.09
N LYS A 221 -1.97 18.90 -6.23
CA LYS A 221 -1.25 19.52 -5.13
C LYS A 221 -0.92 20.96 -5.48
N ASN A 222 -1.42 21.90 -4.67
CA ASN A 222 -1.25 23.34 -4.88
C ASN A 222 -1.60 23.75 -6.32
N SER A 223 -2.76 23.29 -6.84
CA SER A 223 -3.27 23.53 -8.19
C SER A 223 -2.46 22.89 -9.34
N ASP A 224 -1.45 22.05 -9.04
CA ASP A 224 -0.76 21.26 -10.06
C ASP A 224 -1.40 19.88 -10.18
N SER A 225 -2.15 19.66 -11.26
CA SER A 225 -2.91 18.41 -11.49
C SER A 225 -2.09 17.41 -12.30
N LYS A 226 -2.12 16.16 -11.89
CA LYS A 226 -1.41 15.04 -12.51
C LYS A 226 -2.31 13.83 -12.66
N PHE A 227 -1.99 12.96 -13.62
CA PHE A 227 -2.74 11.77 -13.95
C PHE A 227 -1.94 10.50 -13.65
N GLY A 228 -2.65 9.48 -13.17
CA GLY A 228 -2.15 8.12 -12.99
C GLY A 228 -3.15 7.08 -13.52
N TYR A 229 -2.64 5.99 -14.00
CA TYR A 229 -3.43 4.90 -14.56
C TYR A 229 -2.84 3.55 -14.18
N ARG A 230 -3.72 2.60 -13.84
CA ARG A 230 -3.40 1.18 -13.75
C ARG A 230 -4.43 0.35 -14.48
N SER A 231 -3.97 -0.64 -15.24
CA SER A 231 -4.81 -1.75 -15.66
C SER A 231 -4.07 -3.07 -15.45
N GLN A 232 -4.78 -4.08 -14.99
CA GLN A 232 -4.22 -5.41 -14.76
C GLN A 232 -5.28 -6.44 -15.05
N PHE A 233 -4.87 -7.57 -15.65
CA PHE A 233 -5.71 -8.74 -15.75
C PHE A 233 -4.99 -9.98 -15.20
N ASN A 234 -5.78 -10.90 -14.67
CA ASN A 234 -5.36 -12.24 -14.31
C ASN A 234 -6.31 -13.22 -14.98
N TYR A 235 -5.77 -14.08 -15.82
CA TYR A 235 -6.52 -15.11 -16.52
C TYR A 235 -5.96 -16.49 -16.15
N GLN A 236 -6.79 -17.32 -15.56
CA GLN A 236 -6.46 -18.68 -15.14
C GLN A 236 -7.42 -19.67 -15.81
N PRO A 237 -7.15 -20.06 -17.08
CA PRO A 237 -8.04 -20.95 -17.84
C PRO A 237 -8.20 -22.33 -17.21
N SER A 238 -7.26 -22.75 -16.38
CA SER A 238 -7.32 -23.98 -15.60
C SER A 238 -6.51 -23.86 -14.31
N ASN A 239 -6.62 -24.84 -13.43
CA ASN A 239 -5.77 -24.93 -12.23
C ASN A 239 -4.28 -25.13 -12.55
N PHE A 240 -3.96 -25.36 -13.83
CA PHE A 240 -2.63 -25.70 -14.34
C PHE A 240 -2.02 -24.64 -15.25
N SER A 241 -2.72 -23.55 -15.48
CA SER A 241 -2.21 -22.48 -16.36
C SER A 241 -2.71 -21.11 -15.91
N TYR A 242 -1.88 -20.09 -16.07
CA TYR A 242 -2.25 -18.71 -15.85
C TYR A 242 -1.55 -17.79 -16.84
N VAL A 243 -2.19 -16.66 -17.12
CA VAL A 243 -1.61 -15.53 -17.83
C VAL A 243 -2.02 -14.26 -17.10
N SER A 244 -1.08 -13.35 -16.86
CA SER A 244 -1.35 -12.07 -16.22
C SER A 244 -0.66 -10.96 -16.99
N GLY A 245 -1.29 -9.78 -17.01
CA GLY A 245 -0.69 -8.60 -17.60
C GLY A 245 -0.99 -7.37 -16.77
N SER A 246 -0.08 -6.39 -16.80
CA SER A 246 -0.24 -5.13 -16.09
C SER A 246 0.37 -3.97 -16.87
N ILE A 247 -0.33 -2.82 -16.81
CA ILE A 247 0.12 -1.53 -17.31
C ILE A 247 -0.02 -0.53 -16.18
N LEU A 248 1.03 0.25 -15.91
CA LEU A 248 0.98 1.41 -15.06
C LEU A 248 1.50 2.63 -15.83
N TYR A 249 0.89 3.77 -15.54
CA TYR A 249 1.34 5.07 -15.95
C TYR A 249 1.17 6.06 -14.81
N PHE A 250 2.20 6.80 -14.47
CA PHE A 250 2.14 7.94 -13.57
C PHE A 250 2.90 9.10 -14.16
N ASP A 251 2.26 10.26 -14.22
CA ASP A 251 2.86 11.51 -14.66
C ASP A 251 4.14 11.83 -13.88
N LYS A 252 5.00 12.63 -14.51
CA LYS A 252 6.09 13.29 -13.79
C LYS A 252 5.51 14.17 -12.69
N ASN A 253 6.04 14.03 -11.47
CA ASN A 253 5.57 14.72 -10.27
C ASN A 253 4.13 14.35 -9.84
N PHE A 254 3.62 13.20 -10.23
CA PHE A 254 2.37 12.68 -9.66
C PHE A 254 2.53 12.56 -8.12
N GLN A 255 1.59 13.16 -7.38
CA GLN A 255 1.63 13.23 -5.91
C GLN A 255 0.57 12.31 -5.30
N LEU A 256 1.01 11.41 -4.45
CA LEU A 256 0.14 10.52 -3.67
C LEU A 256 0.56 10.46 -2.20
N ASN A 257 1.80 10.83 -1.92
CA ASN A 257 2.46 10.56 -0.63
C ASN A 257 1.99 11.47 0.51
N ASP A 258 1.13 12.44 0.29
CA ASP A 258 0.57 13.27 1.37
C ASP A 258 -0.37 12.45 2.27
N PHE A 259 -1.21 11.59 1.69
CA PHE A 259 -2.05 10.65 2.44
C PHE A 259 -1.84 9.18 2.03
N GLY A 260 -1.30 8.94 0.88
CA GLY A 260 -1.05 7.61 0.32
C GLY A 260 0.41 7.21 0.34
N TYR A 261 0.72 6.26 -0.50
CA TYR A 261 2.06 5.80 -0.79
C TYR A 261 2.21 5.59 -2.29
N LEU A 262 3.26 6.13 -2.88
CA LEU A 262 3.66 5.87 -4.26
C LEU A 262 5.15 5.56 -4.30
N LYS A 263 5.48 4.39 -4.77
CA LYS A 263 6.87 3.94 -4.90
C LYS A 263 7.68 4.82 -5.86
N ARG A 264 7.02 5.28 -6.94
CA ARG A 264 7.66 6.07 -7.98
C ARG A 264 6.63 6.85 -8.80
N ALA A 265 6.82 8.15 -8.96
CA ALA A 265 6.21 8.95 -10.02
C ALA A 265 7.07 8.89 -11.30
N ASP A 266 6.65 9.52 -12.38
CA ASP A 266 7.35 9.49 -13.67
C ASP A 266 7.61 8.04 -14.10
N TRP A 267 6.54 7.28 -14.25
CA TRP A 267 6.63 5.83 -14.38
C TRP A 267 5.69 5.27 -15.44
N ILE A 268 6.28 4.58 -16.39
CA ILE A 268 5.58 3.72 -17.34
C ILE A 268 6.04 2.29 -17.06
N HIS A 269 5.10 1.40 -16.79
CA HIS A 269 5.36 -0.02 -16.58
C HIS A 269 4.48 -0.87 -17.48
N PHE A 270 5.07 -1.89 -18.07
CA PHE A 270 4.38 -2.97 -18.74
C PHE A 270 4.91 -4.30 -18.22
N GLY A 271 4.02 -5.17 -17.79
CA GLY A 271 4.33 -6.52 -17.34
C GLY A 271 3.44 -7.52 -18.04
N LEU A 272 4.00 -8.65 -18.45
CA LEU A 272 3.28 -9.81 -18.97
C LEU A 272 3.92 -11.07 -18.41
N GLY A 273 3.11 -11.94 -17.83
CA GLY A 273 3.59 -13.20 -17.27
C GLY A 273 2.62 -14.33 -17.57
N GLY A 274 3.13 -15.55 -17.53
CA GLY A 274 2.32 -16.73 -17.69
C GLY A 274 3.06 -17.98 -17.23
N GLY A 275 2.30 -19.00 -16.91
CA GLY A 275 2.89 -20.26 -16.46
C GLY A 275 1.99 -21.45 -16.70
N LEU A 276 2.65 -22.59 -16.71
CA LEU A 276 2.05 -23.91 -16.83
C LEU A 276 2.49 -24.78 -15.66
N LYS A 277 1.56 -25.53 -15.11
CA LYS A 277 1.79 -26.53 -14.07
C LYS A 277 1.32 -27.88 -14.57
N LYS A 278 2.11 -28.91 -14.39
CA LYS A 278 1.74 -30.29 -14.64
C LYS A 278 1.90 -31.11 -13.38
N ILE A 279 0.84 -31.81 -12.97
CA ILE A 279 0.83 -32.66 -11.75
C ILE A 279 0.40 -34.09 -12.04
N ASP A 280 -0.02 -34.38 -13.25
CA ASP A 280 -0.49 -35.71 -13.65
C ASP A 280 0.65 -36.47 -14.37
N PHE A 281 1.31 -37.35 -13.62
CA PHE A 281 2.40 -38.18 -14.09
C PHE A 281 2.09 -39.65 -13.82
N ALA A 282 2.58 -40.54 -14.72
CA ALA A 282 2.42 -41.97 -14.55
C ALA A 282 2.93 -42.46 -13.19
N GLU A 283 2.33 -43.52 -12.67
CA GLU A 283 2.66 -44.07 -11.34
C GLU A 283 4.15 -44.41 -11.16
N LYS A 284 4.78 -44.90 -12.23
CA LYS A 284 6.21 -45.26 -12.28
C LYS A 284 7.15 -44.04 -12.48
N SER A 285 6.60 -42.85 -12.72
CA SER A 285 7.40 -41.64 -12.89
C SER A 285 8.02 -41.23 -11.53
N LEU A 286 9.23 -40.70 -11.54
CA LEU A 286 9.84 -40.06 -10.38
C LEU A 286 9.27 -38.65 -10.14
N LEU A 287 8.58 -38.08 -11.13
CA LEU A 287 8.06 -36.72 -11.10
C LEU A 287 6.72 -36.66 -10.38
N ASN A 288 6.54 -35.66 -9.56
CA ASN A 288 5.29 -35.29 -8.90
C ASN A 288 4.67 -34.03 -9.53
N GLN A 289 5.49 -33.01 -9.80
CA GLN A 289 5.03 -31.73 -10.34
C GLN A 289 6.10 -31.09 -11.20
N ILE A 290 5.66 -30.38 -12.25
CA ILE A 290 6.49 -29.46 -13.02
C ILE A 290 5.76 -28.12 -13.09
N ASP A 291 6.42 -27.04 -12.67
CA ASP A 291 5.98 -25.66 -12.83
C ASP A 291 6.93 -24.94 -13.78
N MET A 292 6.38 -24.26 -14.77
CA MET A 292 7.13 -23.41 -15.71
C MET A 292 6.46 -22.05 -15.79
N GLY A 293 7.22 -20.98 -15.63
CA GLY A 293 6.72 -19.63 -15.75
C GLY A 293 7.67 -18.74 -16.53
N VAL A 294 7.10 -17.77 -17.25
CA VAL A 294 7.85 -16.73 -17.97
C VAL A 294 7.26 -15.39 -17.61
N ASP A 295 8.12 -14.44 -17.22
CA ASP A 295 7.78 -13.08 -16.90
C ASP A 295 8.56 -12.10 -17.78
N PHE A 296 7.86 -11.16 -18.39
CA PHE A 296 8.39 -10.02 -19.13
C PHE A 296 8.08 -8.74 -18.36
N ASN A 297 9.09 -7.88 -18.15
CA ASN A 297 8.92 -6.60 -17.48
C ASN A 297 9.67 -5.50 -18.21
N TYR A 298 8.96 -4.38 -18.47
CA TYR A 298 9.47 -3.14 -19.03
C TYR A 298 9.11 -1.98 -18.13
N ASP A 299 10.07 -1.13 -17.82
CA ASP A 299 9.90 0.09 -17.03
C ASP A 299 10.64 1.25 -17.69
N SER A 300 10.01 2.41 -17.78
CA SER A 300 10.63 3.66 -18.25
C SER A 300 10.12 4.87 -17.45
N ASP A 301 10.78 6.00 -17.63
CA ASP A 301 10.19 7.31 -17.32
C ASP A 301 9.46 7.87 -18.54
N THR A 302 8.76 9.00 -18.36
CA THR A 302 8.02 9.69 -19.45
C THR A 302 8.94 10.34 -20.48
N ASN A 303 10.23 10.48 -20.20
CA ASN A 303 11.26 10.95 -21.13
C ASN A 303 11.91 9.83 -21.96
N GLY A 304 11.43 8.59 -21.85
CA GLY A 304 11.95 7.44 -22.59
C GLY A 304 13.23 6.82 -22.05
N ASN A 305 13.67 7.18 -20.83
CA ASN A 305 14.77 6.48 -20.19
C ASN A 305 14.27 5.14 -19.64
N SER A 306 14.51 4.06 -20.39
CA SER A 306 14.08 2.73 -20.01
C SER A 306 15.07 2.02 -19.09
N ASN A 307 14.55 1.37 -18.06
CA ASN A 307 15.29 0.36 -17.34
C ASN A 307 15.61 -0.82 -18.27
N PRO A 308 16.61 -1.67 -17.91
CA PRO A 308 16.79 -2.92 -18.64
C PRO A 308 15.49 -3.73 -18.68
N ILE A 309 15.07 -4.13 -19.88
CA ILE A 309 13.98 -5.10 -20.04
C ILE A 309 14.42 -6.40 -19.36
N ARG A 310 13.51 -6.99 -18.59
CA ARG A 310 13.73 -8.28 -17.94
C ARG A 310 12.81 -9.33 -18.53
N ILE A 311 13.42 -10.45 -18.86
CA ILE A 311 12.71 -11.68 -19.19
C ILE A 311 13.27 -12.73 -18.24
N ASP A 312 12.41 -13.24 -17.37
CA ASP A 312 12.76 -14.24 -16.38
C ASP A 312 11.91 -15.50 -16.64
N GLN A 313 12.56 -16.62 -16.87
CA GLN A 313 11.93 -17.94 -16.93
C GLN A 313 12.29 -18.70 -15.66
N LYS A 314 11.28 -19.22 -14.98
CA LYS A 314 11.41 -20.00 -13.76
C LYS A 314 10.82 -21.38 -13.97
N ASN A 315 11.56 -22.40 -13.59
CA ASN A 315 11.11 -23.77 -13.70
C ASN A 315 11.38 -24.48 -12.37
N THR A 316 10.39 -25.20 -11.89
CA THR A 316 10.52 -26.04 -10.70
C THR A 316 10.02 -27.45 -11.02
N ILE A 317 10.85 -28.43 -10.74
CA ILE A 317 10.51 -29.84 -10.83
C ILE A 317 10.46 -30.38 -9.41
N VAL A 318 9.33 -30.95 -9.00
CA VAL A 318 9.17 -31.62 -7.70
C VAL A 318 9.09 -33.11 -7.95
N PHE A 319 9.88 -33.86 -7.25
CA PHE A 319 9.93 -35.33 -7.33
C PHE A 319 8.97 -35.96 -6.30
N LYS A 320 8.69 -37.25 -6.43
CA LYS A 320 7.80 -38.01 -5.52
C LYS A 320 8.35 -38.15 -4.10
N ASP A 321 9.66 -38.10 -3.94
CA ASP A 321 10.34 -38.06 -2.66
C ASP A 321 10.35 -36.67 -2.00
N THR A 322 9.58 -35.71 -2.56
CA THR A 322 9.48 -34.30 -2.13
C THR A 322 10.72 -33.45 -2.38
N SER A 323 11.81 -34.01 -2.92
CA SER A 323 12.94 -33.21 -3.37
C SER A 323 12.54 -32.30 -4.54
N SER A 324 13.23 -31.18 -4.71
CA SER A 324 12.95 -30.23 -5.79
C SER A 324 14.20 -29.78 -6.52
N LEU A 325 14.05 -29.55 -7.83
CA LEU A 325 15.05 -28.96 -8.71
C LEU A 325 14.48 -27.67 -9.28
N LYS A 326 15.14 -26.53 -9.03
CA LYS A 326 14.81 -25.23 -9.61
C LYS A 326 15.85 -24.88 -10.68
N PHE A 327 15.36 -24.47 -11.83
CA PHE A 327 16.19 -24.03 -12.94
C PHE A 327 15.63 -22.72 -13.50
N ASP A 328 16.33 -21.62 -13.23
CA ASP A 328 15.92 -20.29 -13.60
C ASP A 328 16.85 -19.69 -14.64
N PHE A 329 16.27 -19.04 -15.64
CA PHE A 329 16.99 -18.34 -16.68
C PHE A 329 16.49 -16.89 -16.76
N GLY A 330 17.42 -15.92 -16.66
CA GLY A 330 17.09 -14.51 -16.73
C GLY A 330 17.92 -13.76 -17.76
N ILE A 331 17.26 -12.92 -18.54
CA ILE A 331 17.90 -11.95 -19.44
C ILE A 331 17.52 -10.54 -19.01
N LYS A 332 18.55 -9.69 -18.84
CA LYS A 332 18.38 -8.24 -18.73
C LYS A 332 19.09 -7.56 -19.90
N THR A 333 18.37 -6.74 -20.65
CA THR A 333 18.98 -5.91 -21.70
C THR A 333 19.86 -4.82 -21.12
N SER A 334 20.57 -4.07 -21.94
CA SER A 334 21.11 -2.77 -21.53
C SER A 334 19.99 -1.76 -21.29
N GLY A 335 20.22 -0.79 -20.44
CA GLY A 335 19.23 0.24 -20.12
C GLY A 335 19.81 1.33 -19.22
N LYS A 336 18.93 2.21 -18.73
CA LYS A 336 19.26 3.32 -17.84
C LYS A 336 18.49 3.17 -16.55
N LYS A 337 19.12 3.27 -15.40
CA LYS A 337 18.45 3.22 -14.09
C LYS A 337 18.47 4.62 -13.45
N THR A 338 17.31 5.23 -13.37
CA THR A 338 17.10 6.59 -12.83
C THR A 338 16.79 6.61 -11.34
N THR A 339 16.33 5.48 -10.77
CA THR A 339 15.89 5.39 -9.38
C THR A 339 17.02 5.44 -8.35
N ILE A 340 18.24 5.06 -8.71
CA ILE A 340 19.37 5.07 -7.78
C ILE A 340 19.94 6.48 -7.58
N THR A 341 19.91 7.29 -8.63
CA THR A 341 20.55 8.62 -8.67
C THR A 341 19.71 9.70 -8.00
N ARG A 342 18.54 9.37 -7.49
CA ARG A 342 17.58 10.33 -6.87
C ARG A 342 17.27 11.54 -7.75
N LYS A 343 17.28 11.34 -9.08
CA LYS A 343 17.14 12.40 -10.09
C LYS A 343 18.16 13.53 -9.98
N ASN A 344 19.37 13.22 -9.51
CA ASN A 344 20.47 14.19 -9.48
C ASN A 344 20.69 14.74 -10.89
N PRO A 345 20.67 16.08 -11.10
CA PRO A 345 20.83 16.69 -12.43
C PRO A 345 22.16 16.32 -13.09
N ASP A 346 23.23 16.21 -12.33
CA ASP A 346 24.57 15.90 -12.83
C ASP A 346 24.71 14.42 -13.23
N PHE A 347 23.96 13.54 -12.56
CA PHE A 347 23.96 12.10 -12.79
C PHE A 347 22.52 11.58 -12.90
N PRO A 348 21.78 11.91 -13.96
CA PRO A 348 20.32 11.61 -14.04
C PRO A 348 20.04 10.12 -14.14
N PHE A 349 21.00 9.30 -14.54
CA PHE A 349 20.85 7.83 -14.60
C PHE A 349 22.21 7.11 -14.56
N ILE A 350 22.14 5.82 -14.19
CA ILE A 350 23.26 4.89 -14.34
C ILE A 350 22.99 3.99 -15.55
N LYS A 351 23.98 3.85 -16.45
CA LYS A 351 23.91 2.89 -17.55
C LYS A 351 24.09 1.48 -17.02
N ILE A 352 23.16 0.60 -17.33
CA ILE A 352 23.19 -0.82 -16.97
C ILE A 352 23.54 -1.63 -18.21
N LYS A 353 24.54 -2.50 -18.10
CA LYS A 353 24.92 -3.41 -19.17
C LYS A 353 23.98 -4.61 -19.24
N LYS A 354 23.89 -5.22 -20.40
CA LYS A 354 23.18 -6.51 -20.61
C LYS A 354 23.75 -7.57 -19.66
N LYS A 355 22.85 -8.35 -19.08
CA LYS A 355 23.20 -9.47 -18.19
C LYS A 355 22.35 -10.69 -18.51
N LYS A 356 22.95 -11.87 -18.42
CA LYS A 356 22.27 -13.17 -18.41
C LYS A 356 22.54 -13.83 -17.06
N ASN A 357 21.53 -14.42 -16.45
CA ASN A 357 21.64 -15.18 -15.22
C ASN A 357 21.12 -16.59 -15.49
N ILE A 358 21.79 -17.56 -14.93
CA ILE A 358 21.35 -18.95 -14.86
C ILE A 358 21.52 -19.36 -13.41
N THR A 359 20.46 -19.87 -12.82
CA THR A 359 20.48 -20.38 -11.45
C THR A 359 20.01 -21.83 -11.48
N LEU A 360 20.74 -22.70 -10.82
CA LEU A 360 20.38 -24.09 -10.60
C LEU A 360 20.42 -24.32 -9.09
N ASP A 361 19.32 -24.78 -8.54
CA ASP A 361 19.17 -25.05 -7.12
C ASP A 361 18.51 -26.40 -6.92
N PHE A 362 19.09 -27.24 -6.09
CA PHE A 362 18.57 -28.55 -5.74
C PHE A 362 18.36 -28.64 -4.23
N GLU A 363 17.12 -28.87 -3.84
CA GLU A 363 16.72 -29.02 -2.44
C GLU A 363 16.24 -30.46 -2.20
N ALA A 364 16.95 -31.19 -1.33
CA ALA A 364 16.53 -32.51 -0.87
C ALA A 364 16.06 -32.42 0.57
N ILE A 365 14.88 -32.95 0.87
CA ILE A 365 14.40 -33.07 2.24
C ILE A 365 14.97 -34.36 2.82
N ASN A 366 15.99 -34.24 3.67
CA ASN A 366 16.46 -35.35 4.47
C ASN A 366 15.48 -35.57 5.63
N TYR A 367 14.61 -36.58 5.54
CA TYR A 367 13.96 -37.12 6.72
C TYR A 367 15.05 -37.82 7.56
N LYS A 368 15.38 -37.22 8.70
CA LYS A 368 16.06 -37.94 9.79
C LYS A 368 15.06 -38.71 10.63
#